data_299ec0644d0572671238af759023930d
#
_entry.id   299ec0644d0572671238af759023930d
#
_cell.length_a   1.000
_cell.length_b   1.000
_cell.length_c   1.000
_cell.angle_alpha   90.00
_cell.angle_beta   90.00
_cell.angle_gamma   90.00
#
_symmetry.space_group_name_H-M   'P 1'
#
loop_
_entity.id
_entity.type
_entity.pdbx_description
1 polymer ?
#
loop_
_entity_poly.entity_id
_entity_poly.type
_entity_poly.pdbx_seq_one_letter_code
_entity_poly.pdbx_strand_id
1 'polypeptide(L)'
;CSRGIEALDGPWSRVHLGVLADGLTPETLSRMFARSAAMPHGDADALQEKLTVLRRLIHSGTLPYSPAEADAELDDWRKNGFPACHHSDEYRAAYRPAYRVLHRTYVRLLPLLAAIDRALAENPRVLLAIEGGAASGKSTLADLLTAIYPDTALFHADDFFLRPEQRTAARYAQPGGNLDRERL
;
A
#
# COMPACT_ATOMS: atom_id res chain seq x y z
N CYS A 1 20.28 6.70 3.09
CA CYS A 1 18.86 6.83 2.84
C CYS A 1 18.09 6.71 4.15
N SER A 2 17.13 7.58 4.41
CA SER A 2 16.23 7.44 5.56
C SER A 2 15.45 6.12 5.45
N ARG A 3 15.21 5.45 6.59
CA ARG A 3 14.31 4.30 6.69
C ARG A 3 12.94 4.71 7.21
N GLY A 4 12.69 6.02 7.31
CA GLY A 4 11.49 6.56 7.90
C GLY A 4 10.24 6.34 7.07
N ILE A 5 9.12 6.32 7.77
CA ILE A 5 7.78 6.42 7.21
C ILE A 5 7.17 7.70 7.77
N GLU A 6 6.72 8.57 6.88
CA GLU A 6 6.10 9.84 7.24
C GLU A 6 4.62 9.79 6.88
N ALA A 7 3.74 10.05 7.83
CA ALA A 7 2.33 10.21 7.54
C ALA A 7 2.10 11.48 6.70
N LEU A 8 1.30 11.34 5.66
CA LEU A 8 0.80 12.45 4.86
C LEU A 8 -0.69 12.65 5.16
N ASP A 9 -1.29 13.62 4.50
CA ASP A 9 -2.72 13.86 4.60
C ASP A 9 -3.55 12.65 4.17
N GLY A 10 -4.67 12.40 4.86
CA GLY A 10 -5.56 11.27 4.61
C GLY A 10 -4.89 9.91 4.83
N PRO A 11 -5.14 8.92 3.94
CA PRO A 11 -4.63 7.56 4.09
C PRO A 11 -3.22 7.36 3.50
N TRP A 12 -2.50 8.41 3.19
CA TRP A 12 -1.22 8.35 2.48
C TRP A 12 -0.03 8.43 3.42
N SER A 13 1.07 7.81 3.02
CA SER A 13 2.35 7.89 3.72
C SER A 13 3.49 7.95 2.72
N ARG A 14 4.50 8.74 3.04
CA ARG A 14 5.78 8.75 2.35
C ARG A 14 6.68 7.67 2.96
N VAL A 15 7.10 6.72 2.15
CA VAL A 15 7.98 5.62 2.55
C VAL A 15 9.33 5.81 1.87
N HIS A 16 10.36 6.01 2.66
CA HIS A 16 11.71 6.18 2.17
C HIS A 16 12.31 4.84 1.69
N LEU A 17 13.07 4.86 0.58
CA LEU A 17 13.62 3.64 -0.04
C LEU A 17 14.61 2.87 0.86
N GLY A 18 15.02 3.46 1.99
CA GLY A 18 15.81 2.76 3.01
C GLY A 18 15.15 1.49 3.56
N VAL A 19 13.82 1.35 3.45
CA VAL A 19 13.09 0.12 3.86
C VAL A 19 13.53 -1.12 3.06
N LEU A 20 14.10 -0.96 1.87
CA LEU A 20 14.64 -2.08 1.10
C LEU A 20 15.79 -2.79 1.83
N ALA A 21 16.51 -2.09 2.70
CA ALA A 21 17.54 -2.71 3.53
C ALA A 21 17.00 -3.67 4.60
N ASP A 22 15.70 -3.64 4.86
CA ASP A 22 15.02 -4.52 5.81
C ASP A 22 14.52 -5.82 5.16
N GLY A 23 14.87 -6.05 3.88
CA GLY A 23 14.58 -7.27 3.14
C GLY A 23 13.37 -7.19 2.21
N LEU A 24 12.75 -6.01 2.09
CA LEU A 24 11.72 -5.79 1.07
C LEU A 24 12.36 -5.69 -0.31
N THR A 25 11.82 -6.38 -1.31
CA THR A 25 12.33 -6.29 -2.67
C THR A 25 11.82 -5.02 -3.40
N PRO A 26 12.59 -4.50 -4.38
CA PRO A 26 12.12 -3.41 -5.25
C PRO A 26 10.83 -3.76 -5.99
N GLU A 27 10.66 -5.01 -6.39
CA GLU A 27 9.48 -5.53 -7.09
C GLU A 27 8.24 -5.46 -6.20
N THR A 28 8.35 -5.90 -4.96
CA THR A 28 7.24 -5.82 -3.98
C THR A 28 6.89 -4.36 -3.70
N LEU A 29 7.87 -3.50 -3.48
CA LEU A 29 7.61 -2.06 -3.30
C LEU A 29 6.95 -1.44 -4.54
N SER A 30 7.36 -1.81 -5.75
CA SER A 30 6.77 -1.34 -7.00
C SER A 30 5.31 -1.77 -7.14
N ARG A 31 4.97 -3.00 -6.77
CA ARG A 31 3.58 -3.50 -6.77
C ARG A 31 2.73 -2.77 -5.73
N MET A 32 3.25 -2.54 -4.54
CA MET A 32 2.57 -1.70 -3.52
C MET A 32 2.29 -0.30 -4.06
N PHE A 33 3.25 0.30 -4.76
CA PHE A 33 3.11 1.62 -5.36
C PHE A 33 2.04 1.62 -6.47
N ALA A 34 2.08 0.67 -7.40
CA ALA A 34 1.09 0.54 -8.46
C ALA A 34 -0.34 0.36 -7.90
N ARG A 35 -0.50 -0.48 -6.87
CA ARG A 35 -1.78 -0.67 -6.19
C ARG A 35 -2.25 0.58 -5.46
N SER A 36 -1.34 1.30 -4.81
CA SER A 36 -1.65 2.57 -4.17
C SER A 36 -2.07 3.63 -5.19
N ALA A 37 -1.39 3.70 -6.34
CA ALA A 37 -1.71 4.62 -7.42
C ALA A 37 -3.09 4.36 -8.07
N ALA A 38 -3.58 3.12 -7.99
CA ALA A 38 -4.91 2.76 -8.48
C ALA A 38 -6.05 3.08 -7.49
N MET A 39 -5.72 3.47 -6.24
CA MET A 39 -6.75 3.85 -5.27
C MET A 39 -7.27 5.25 -5.52
N PRO A 40 -8.52 5.56 -5.13
CA PRO A 40 -9.06 6.91 -5.26
C PRO A 40 -8.16 7.93 -4.57
N HIS A 41 -7.78 8.96 -5.27
CA HIS A 41 -7.05 10.11 -4.77
C HIS A 41 -8.08 11.20 -4.47
N GLY A 42 -7.73 12.28 -3.75
CA GLY A 42 -8.64 13.35 -3.41
C GLY A 42 -9.51 13.85 -4.57
N ASP A 43 -10.40 14.74 -4.30
CA ASP A 43 -11.28 15.32 -5.31
C ASP A 43 -10.79 16.71 -5.76
N ALA A 44 -11.33 17.20 -6.87
CA ALA A 44 -10.98 18.48 -7.47
C ALA A 44 -11.37 19.67 -6.56
N ASP A 45 -12.45 19.56 -5.79
CA ASP A 45 -12.94 20.61 -4.91
C ASP A 45 -11.98 20.80 -3.72
N ALA A 46 -11.57 19.70 -3.08
CA ALA A 46 -10.57 19.74 -2.01
C ALA A 46 -9.22 20.30 -2.49
N LEU A 47 -8.80 19.97 -3.72
CA LEU A 47 -7.61 20.58 -4.33
C LEU A 47 -7.81 22.08 -4.51
N GLN A 48 -8.96 22.50 -5.02
CA GLN A 48 -9.27 23.91 -5.25
C GLN A 48 -9.27 24.74 -3.96
N GLU A 49 -9.78 24.19 -2.87
CA GLU A 49 -9.71 24.81 -1.54
C GLU A 49 -8.24 25.04 -1.11
N LYS A 50 -7.39 24.03 -1.27
CA LYS A 50 -5.95 24.11 -0.95
C LYS A 50 -5.24 25.15 -1.81
N LEU A 51 -5.55 25.24 -3.10
CA LEU A 51 -4.99 26.26 -4.00
C LEU A 51 -5.44 27.67 -3.62
N THR A 52 -6.67 27.83 -3.14
CA THR A 52 -7.16 29.11 -2.62
C THR A 52 -6.38 29.55 -1.39
N VAL A 53 -6.06 28.63 -0.47
CA VAL A 53 -5.20 28.91 0.68
C VAL A 53 -3.78 29.28 0.23
N LEU A 54 -3.22 28.53 -0.71
CA LEU A 54 -1.88 28.81 -1.26
C LEU A 54 -1.80 30.19 -1.86
N ARG A 55 -2.74 30.58 -2.73
CA ARG A 55 -2.83 31.93 -3.32
C ARG A 55 -2.86 33.00 -2.24
N ARG A 56 -3.72 32.83 -1.23
CA ARG A 56 -3.81 33.81 -0.12
C ARG A 56 -2.48 33.98 0.62
N LEU A 57 -1.75 32.89 0.87
CA LEU A 57 -0.44 32.93 1.54
C LEU A 57 0.62 33.65 0.68
N ILE A 58 0.58 33.48 -0.64
CA ILE A 58 1.46 34.18 -1.58
C ILE A 58 1.12 35.67 -1.63
N HIS A 59 -0.16 36.00 -1.82
CA HIS A 59 -0.61 37.41 -1.89
C HIS A 59 -0.40 38.17 -0.58
N SER A 60 -0.40 37.50 0.57
CA SER A 60 -0.08 38.10 1.86
C SER A 60 1.42 38.29 2.10
N GLY A 61 2.28 37.82 1.21
CA GLY A 61 3.73 37.87 1.40
C GLY A 61 4.26 36.84 2.41
N THR A 62 3.41 35.95 2.89
CA THR A 62 3.83 34.85 3.80
C THR A 62 4.76 33.86 3.09
N LEU A 63 4.54 33.63 1.81
CA LEU A 63 5.42 32.82 0.96
C LEU A 63 6.19 33.72 -0.01
N PRO A 64 7.50 33.47 -0.25
CA PRO A 64 8.38 34.34 -1.03
C PRO A 64 8.25 34.09 -2.54
N TYR A 65 7.02 34.16 -3.06
CA TYR A 65 6.74 34.00 -4.48
C TYR A 65 6.08 35.26 -5.05
N SER A 66 6.30 35.54 -6.33
CA SER A 66 5.59 36.56 -7.05
C SER A 66 4.10 36.24 -7.19
N PRO A 67 3.16 37.08 -6.68
CA PRO A 67 1.73 36.78 -6.82
C PRO A 67 1.29 36.61 -8.28
N ALA A 68 1.78 37.49 -9.19
CA ALA A 68 1.40 37.43 -10.60
C ALA A 68 1.88 36.16 -11.31
N GLU A 69 3.12 35.74 -11.04
CA GLU A 69 3.65 34.48 -11.59
C GLU A 69 2.92 33.27 -11.03
N ALA A 70 2.70 33.23 -9.71
CA ALA A 70 1.98 32.13 -9.07
C ALA A 70 0.53 32.01 -9.57
N ASP A 71 -0.17 33.14 -9.77
CA ASP A 71 -1.53 33.08 -10.33
C ASP A 71 -1.54 32.57 -11.75
N ALA A 72 -0.60 32.97 -12.59
CA ALA A 72 -0.48 32.51 -13.98
C ALA A 72 -0.22 30.99 -14.02
N GLU A 73 0.71 30.50 -13.22
CA GLU A 73 1.05 29.06 -13.14
C GLU A 73 -0.12 28.21 -12.61
N LEU A 74 -0.79 28.65 -11.56
CA LEU A 74 -1.92 27.93 -11.00
C LEU A 74 -3.13 27.93 -11.93
N ASP A 75 -3.36 29.00 -12.68
CA ASP A 75 -4.44 29.07 -13.69
C ASP A 75 -4.13 28.21 -14.90
N ASP A 76 -2.87 28.18 -15.36
CA ASP A 76 -2.46 27.27 -16.43
C ASP A 76 -2.57 25.80 -16.01
N TRP A 77 -2.12 25.48 -14.79
CA TRP A 77 -2.23 24.12 -14.24
C TRP A 77 -3.70 23.67 -14.14
N ARG A 78 -4.60 24.55 -13.68
CA ARG A 78 -6.04 24.29 -13.66
C ARG A 78 -6.60 24.09 -15.06
N LYS A 79 -6.26 24.96 -16.02
CA LYS A 79 -6.71 24.91 -17.41
C LYS A 79 -6.31 23.60 -18.10
N ASN A 80 -5.15 23.04 -17.71
CA ASN A 80 -4.64 21.77 -18.20
C ASN A 80 -5.15 20.55 -17.43
N GLY A 81 -6.13 20.69 -16.54
CA GLY A 81 -6.74 19.58 -15.78
C GLY A 81 -5.88 19.04 -14.66
N PHE A 82 -5.03 19.85 -14.09
CA PHE A 82 -4.13 19.47 -12.97
C PHE A 82 -3.21 18.28 -13.29
N PRO A 83 -2.38 18.37 -14.35
CA PRO A 83 -1.45 17.30 -14.67
C PRO A 83 -0.51 17.01 -13.51
N ALA A 84 0.00 15.77 -13.47
CA ALA A 84 0.94 15.35 -12.43
C ALA A 84 2.21 16.21 -12.44
N CYS A 85 2.58 16.72 -11.26
CA CYS A 85 3.81 17.49 -11.06
C CYS A 85 4.98 16.54 -10.77
N HIS A 86 6.15 16.90 -11.31
CA HIS A 86 7.41 16.21 -11.06
C HIS A 86 8.38 17.15 -10.33
N HIS A 87 9.30 16.56 -9.57
CA HIS A 87 10.41 17.33 -9.02
C HIS A 87 11.27 17.87 -10.16
N SER A 88 11.68 19.14 -10.07
CA SER A 88 12.66 19.71 -11.00
C SER A 88 14.03 19.02 -10.89
N ASP A 89 14.85 19.18 -11.91
CA ASP A 89 16.21 18.61 -11.91
C ASP A 89 17.10 19.23 -10.84
N GLU A 90 16.93 20.54 -10.56
CA GLU A 90 17.60 21.24 -9.48
C GLU A 90 17.20 20.67 -8.11
N TYR A 91 15.89 20.43 -7.89
CA TYR A 91 15.42 19.80 -6.67
C TYR A 91 16.00 18.40 -6.50
N ARG A 92 16.00 17.59 -7.56
CA ARG A 92 16.57 16.23 -7.55
C ARG A 92 18.06 16.23 -7.26
N ALA A 93 18.81 17.18 -7.84
CA ALA A 93 20.24 17.32 -7.61
C ALA A 93 20.53 17.73 -6.16
N ALA A 94 19.76 18.68 -5.59
CA ALA A 94 19.97 19.20 -4.25
C ALA A 94 19.52 18.22 -3.15
N TYR A 95 18.33 17.65 -3.28
CA TYR A 95 17.68 16.89 -2.20
C TYR A 95 17.72 15.37 -2.39
N ARG A 96 18.03 14.88 -3.60
CA ARG A 96 18.09 13.43 -3.93
C ARG A 96 16.92 12.64 -3.37
N PRO A 97 15.66 13.02 -3.69
CA PRO A 97 14.49 12.39 -3.10
C PRO A 97 14.47 10.90 -3.42
N ALA A 98 14.33 10.07 -2.38
CA ALA A 98 14.36 8.62 -2.48
C ALA A 98 13.24 8.01 -1.66
N TYR A 99 11.99 8.15 -2.13
CA TYR A 99 10.78 7.67 -1.48
C TYR A 99 9.69 7.28 -2.48
N ARG A 100 8.65 6.61 -1.97
CA ARG A 100 7.37 6.41 -2.66
C ARG A 100 6.24 6.86 -1.75
N VAL A 101 5.17 7.40 -2.34
CA VAL A 101 3.91 7.67 -1.63
C VAL A 101 3.04 6.44 -1.79
N LEU A 102 2.66 5.83 -0.67
CA LEU A 102 1.89 4.61 -0.61
C LEU A 102 0.64 4.82 0.24
N HIS A 103 -0.41 4.07 -0.09
CA HIS A 103 -1.59 4.01 0.75
C HIS A 103 -1.30 3.25 2.05
N ARG A 104 -1.83 3.75 3.18
CA ARG A 104 -1.57 3.23 4.53
C ARG A 104 -1.89 1.74 4.69
N THR A 105 -2.85 1.23 3.93
CA THR A 105 -3.17 -0.21 3.90
C THR A 105 -1.93 -1.05 3.62
N TYR A 106 -1.15 -0.68 2.59
CA TYR A 106 0.08 -1.41 2.23
C TYR A 106 1.24 -1.09 3.17
N VAL A 107 1.32 0.14 3.66
CA VAL A 107 2.39 0.55 4.60
C VAL A 107 2.33 -0.24 5.90
N ARG A 108 1.15 -0.56 6.39
CA ARG A 108 0.96 -1.42 7.57
C ARG A 108 1.47 -2.85 7.38
N LEU A 109 1.55 -3.31 6.15
CA LEU A 109 2.02 -4.65 5.81
C LEU A 109 3.53 -4.73 5.58
N LEU A 110 4.26 -3.61 5.60
CA LEU A 110 5.71 -3.59 5.31
C LEU A 110 6.52 -4.65 6.07
N PRO A 111 6.34 -4.84 7.40
CA PRO A 111 7.11 -5.86 8.11
C PRO A 111 6.78 -7.28 7.65
N LEU A 112 5.51 -7.56 7.35
CA LEU A 112 5.06 -8.86 6.83
C LEU A 112 5.62 -9.08 5.41
N LEU A 113 5.50 -8.10 4.53
CA LEU A 113 5.99 -8.21 3.15
C LEU A 113 7.50 -8.40 3.10
N ALA A 114 8.25 -7.67 3.93
CA ALA A 114 9.70 -7.88 4.05
C ALA A 114 10.06 -9.27 4.59
N ALA A 115 9.25 -9.83 5.50
CA ALA A 115 9.44 -11.21 5.97
C ALA A 115 9.16 -12.25 4.88
N ILE A 116 8.10 -12.04 4.09
CA ILE A 116 7.77 -12.91 2.94
C ILE A 116 8.88 -12.85 1.89
N ASP A 117 9.34 -11.63 1.52
CA ASP A 117 10.39 -11.46 0.52
C ASP A 117 11.71 -12.15 0.95
N ARG A 118 12.09 -12.03 2.24
CA ARG A 118 13.25 -12.76 2.77
C ARG A 118 13.06 -14.28 2.69
N ALA A 119 11.89 -14.77 3.07
CA ALA A 119 11.61 -16.20 3.00
C ALA A 119 11.65 -16.73 1.56
N LEU A 120 11.14 -15.95 0.59
CA LEU A 120 11.18 -16.28 -0.83
C LEU A 120 12.59 -16.21 -1.42
N ALA A 121 13.47 -15.38 -0.87
CA ALA A 121 14.88 -15.36 -1.29
C ALA A 121 15.65 -16.63 -0.91
N GLU A 122 15.22 -17.30 0.15
CA GLU A 122 15.86 -18.53 0.66
C GLU A 122 15.15 -19.81 0.17
N ASN A 123 13.88 -19.72 -0.23
CA ASN A 123 13.05 -20.86 -0.54
C ASN A 123 12.27 -20.66 -1.84
N PRO A 124 12.20 -21.68 -2.72
CA PRO A 124 11.41 -21.60 -3.96
C PRO A 124 9.89 -21.53 -3.72
N ARG A 125 9.44 -21.91 -2.51
CA ARG A 125 8.04 -21.84 -2.07
C ARG A 125 7.97 -21.44 -0.61
N VAL A 126 6.98 -20.58 -0.31
CA VAL A 126 6.65 -20.17 1.05
C VAL A 126 5.18 -20.49 1.31
N LEU A 127 4.91 -21.18 2.39
CA LEU A 127 3.55 -21.42 2.88
C LEU A 127 3.25 -20.41 3.99
N LEU A 128 2.21 -19.61 3.78
CA LEU A 128 1.74 -18.62 4.76
C LEU A 128 0.35 -19.04 5.27
N ALA A 129 0.24 -19.34 6.55
CA ALA A 129 -1.03 -19.56 7.22
C ALA A 129 -1.55 -18.23 7.81
N ILE A 130 -2.83 -17.92 7.56
CA ILE A 130 -3.52 -16.75 8.13
C ILE A 130 -4.60 -17.27 9.07
N GLU A 131 -4.37 -17.09 10.37
CA GLU A 131 -5.30 -17.53 11.42
C GLU A 131 -5.90 -16.32 12.16
N GLY A 132 -7.08 -16.52 12.76
CA GLY A 132 -7.75 -15.50 13.55
C GLY A 132 -9.24 -15.77 13.70
N GLY A 133 -9.89 -15.06 14.62
CA GLY A 133 -11.31 -15.17 14.89
C GLY A 133 -12.20 -14.79 13.69
N ALA A 134 -13.49 -15.05 13.81
CA ALA A 134 -14.46 -14.60 12.81
C ALA A 134 -14.39 -13.07 12.64
N ALA A 135 -14.59 -12.60 11.42
CA ALA A 135 -14.55 -11.17 11.06
C ALA A 135 -13.25 -10.42 11.39
N SER A 136 -12.13 -11.12 11.64
CA SER A 136 -10.83 -10.49 11.94
C SER A 136 -10.08 -9.93 10.73
N GLY A 137 -10.63 -10.03 9.52
CA GLY A 137 -10.03 -9.50 8.30
C GLY A 137 -9.07 -10.46 7.58
N LYS A 138 -9.11 -11.77 7.88
CA LYS A 138 -8.26 -12.79 7.23
C LYS A 138 -8.39 -12.76 5.70
N SER A 139 -9.60 -12.80 5.19
CA SER A 139 -9.86 -12.77 3.73
C SER A 139 -9.35 -11.48 3.10
N THR A 140 -9.58 -10.33 3.74
CA THR A 140 -9.05 -9.05 3.27
C THR A 140 -7.52 -9.05 3.22
N LEU A 141 -6.85 -9.62 4.23
CA LEU A 141 -5.38 -9.76 4.23
C LEU A 141 -4.92 -10.69 3.10
N ALA A 142 -5.59 -11.83 2.92
CA ALA A 142 -5.29 -12.77 1.85
C ALA A 142 -5.41 -12.10 0.47
N ASP A 143 -6.48 -11.35 0.22
CA ASP A 143 -6.70 -10.60 -1.02
C ASP A 143 -5.60 -9.54 -1.26
N LEU A 144 -5.18 -8.83 -0.21
CA LEU A 144 -4.08 -7.86 -0.31
C LEU A 144 -2.76 -8.54 -0.65
N LEU A 145 -2.47 -9.71 -0.05
CA LEU A 145 -1.25 -10.46 -0.32
C LEU A 145 -1.24 -11.04 -1.74
N THR A 146 -2.33 -11.63 -2.21
CA THR A 146 -2.43 -12.14 -3.59
C THR A 146 -2.33 -11.03 -4.63
N ALA A 147 -2.79 -9.82 -4.29
CA ALA A 147 -2.62 -8.65 -5.15
C ALA A 147 -1.15 -8.18 -5.27
N ILE A 148 -0.33 -8.43 -4.24
CA ILE A 148 1.10 -8.09 -4.22
C ILE A 148 1.93 -9.25 -4.81
N TYR A 149 1.56 -10.49 -4.56
CA TYR A 149 2.23 -11.71 -5.03
C TYR A 149 1.34 -12.46 -6.01
N PRO A 150 1.40 -12.17 -7.33
CA PRO A 150 0.47 -12.73 -8.32
C PRO A 150 0.60 -14.25 -8.51
N ASP A 151 1.77 -14.82 -8.19
CA ASP A 151 2.03 -16.26 -8.31
C ASP A 151 1.61 -17.04 -7.05
N THR A 152 0.59 -16.55 -6.33
CA THR A 152 0.08 -17.15 -5.10
C THR A 152 -1.14 -18.00 -5.37
N ALA A 153 -1.15 -19.24 -4.85
CA ALA A 153 -2.36 -20.03 -4.69
C ALA A 153 -2.98 -19.74 -3.31
N LEU A 154 -4.26 -19.39 -3.31
CA LEU A 154 -5.03 -19.11 -2.09
C LEU A 154 -5.99 -20.28 -1.81
N PHE A 155 -5.92 -20.82 -0.60
CA PHE A 155 -6.81 -21.86 -0.13
C PHE A 155 -7.60 -21.36 1.08
N HIS A 156 -8.90 -21.46 1.04
CA HIS A 156 -9.77 -21.18 2.19
C HIS A 156 -10.06 -22.48 2.93
N ALA A 157 -9.76 -22.54 4.21
CA ALA A 157 -10.03 -23.72 5.02
C ALA A 157 -11.53 -24.11 5.00
N ASP A 158 -12.42 -23.15 4.85
CA ASP A 158 -13.87 -23.36 4.75
C ASP A 158 -14.29 -24.20 3.54
N ASP A 159 -13.50 -24.20 2.46
CA ASP A 159 -13.73 -25.04 1.26
C ASP A 159 -13.41 -26.52 1.52
N PHE A 160 -12.78 -26.83 2.65
CA PHE A 160 -12.33 -28.14 3.04
C PHE A 160 -13.06 -28.68 4.28
N PHE A 161 -14.24 -28.16 4.60
CA PHE A 161 -15.05 -28.78 5.65
C PHE A 161 -15.50 -30.21 5.26
N LEU A 162 -15.65 -31.04 6.30
CA LEU A 162 -16.14 -32.41 6.14
C LEU A 162 -17.47 -32.46 5.40
N ARG A 163 -17.58 -33.37 4.46
CA ARG A 163 -18.86 -33.71 3.84
C ARG A 163 -19.78 -34.37 4.88
N PRO A 164 -21.10 -34.36 4.68
CA PRO A 164 -22.06 -34.90 5.66
C PRO A 164 -21.72 -36.35 6.11
N GLU A 165 -21.27 -37.20 5.18
CA GLU A 165 -20.92 -38.61 5.40
C GLU A 165 -19.68 -38.78 6.30
N GLN A 166 -18.80 -37.80 6.32
CA GLN A 166 -17.55 -37.82 7.10
C GLN A 166 -17.73 -37.30 8.53
N ARG A 167 -18.88 -36.69 8.84
CA ARG A 167 -19.18 -35.99 10.11
C ARG A 167 -19.52 -36.98 11.22
N THR A 168 -18.54 -37.72 11.72
CA THR A 168 -18.71 -38.65 12.85
C THR A 168 -18.19 -38.03 14.17
N ALA A 169 -18.72 -38.54 15.28
CA ALA A 169 -18.25 -38.11 16.60
C ALA A 169 -16.77 -38.39 16.80
N ALA A 170 -16.26 -39.48 16.28
CA ALA A 170 -14.83 -39.84 16.32
C ALA A 170 -13.97 -38.83 15.52
N ARG A 171 -14.48 -38.34 14.38
CA ARG A 171 -13.77 -37.33 13.58
C ARG A 171 -13.75 -35.99 14.31
N TYR A 172 -14.85 -35.52 14.87
CA TYR A 172 -14.93 -34.27 15.62
C TYR A 172 -14.11 -34.27 16.92
N ALA A 173 -13.82 -35.41 17.51
CA ALA A 173 -12.99 -35.53 18.69
C ALA A 173 -11.49 -35.31 18.39
N GLN A 174 -11.08 -35.29 17.13
CA GLN A 174 -9.70 -35.05 16.72
C GLN A 174 -9.42 -33.53 16.57
N PRO A 175 -8.18 -33.08 16.85
CA PRO A 175 -7.78 -31.71 16.52
C PRO A 175 -7.99 -31.42 15.03
N GLY A 176 -8.69 -30.29 14.71
CA GLY A 176 -9.05 -29.94 13.34
C GLY A 176 -10.00 -30.95 12.67
N GLY A 177 -10.77 -31.71 13.47
CA GLY A 177 -11.65 -32.76 13.02
C GLY A 177 -12.87 -32.32 12.22
N ASN A 178 -13.09 -31.04 12.06
CA ASN A 178 -14.08 -30.44 11.16
C ASN A 178 -13.58 -30.28 9.72
N LEU A 179 -12.28 -30.48 9.47
CA LEU A 179 -11.65 -30.33 8.14
C LEU A 179 -11.43 -31.69 7.48
N ASP A 180 -11.65 -31.75 6.18
CA ASP A 180 -11.30 -32.84 5.31
C ASP A 180 -9.81 -32.78 4.94
N ARG A 181 -8.98 -33.24 5.83
CA ARG A 181 -7.51 -33.19 5.70
C ARG A 181 -6.98 -34.06 4.54
N GLU A 182 -7.77 -34.99 4.09
CA GLU A 182 -7.45 -35.86 2.95
C GLU A 182 -7.60 -35.11 1.62
N ARG A 183 -8.41 -34.03 1.61
CA ARG A 183 -8.58 -33.15 0.45
C ARG A 183 -7.71 -31.89 0.50
N LEU A 184 -7.29 -31.45 1.68
CA LEU A 184 -6.47 -30.27 1.88
C LEU A 184 -5.01 -30.58 1.51
#